data_4f360e223fc09a533fc73eb9be5cb435
#
_entry.id   4f360e223fc09a533fc73eb9be5cb435
#
_cell.length_a   1.000
_cell.length_b   1.000
_cell.length_c   1.000
_cell.angle_alpha   90.00
_cell.angle_beta   90.00
_cell.angle_gamma   90.00
#
_symmetry.space_group_name_H-M   'P 1'
#
loop_
_entity.id
_entity.type
_entity.pdbx_description
1 polymer ?
#
loop_
_entity_poly.entity_id
_entity_poly.type
_entity_poly.pdbx_seq_one_letter_code
_entity_poly.pdbx_strand_id
1 'polypeptide(L)'
;MILTAKKIKHINKEISRLKAKVVRLESEATNTAPKLSDSPGGGSVSDKIGNAVTQITDIQREIQNLEILRNSALNRLSRDIFEENCLFMHFCLKYSWAKIAVITGGINSPDNIRIRCSNYKW
;
A
#
# COMPACT_ATOMS: atom_id res chain seq x y z
N MET A 1 12.26 9.90 10.94
CA MET A 1 10.96 9.29 11.29
C MET A 1 11.20 7.87 11.80
N ILE A 2 10.62 7.53 12.93
CA ILE A 2 10.71 6.18 13.48
C ILE A 2 9.53 5.37 12.96
N LEU A 3 9.83 4.19 12.42
CA LEU A 3 8.85 3.30 11.82
C LEU A 3 8.75 1.97 12.56
N THR A 4 7.61 1.32 12.42
CA THR A 4 7.36 -0.01 12.97
C THR A 4 6.67 -0.87 11.91
N ALA A 5 6.68 -2.18 12.10
CA ALA A 5 5.97 -3.10 11.21
C ALA A 5 4.48 -2.73 11.09
N LYS A 6 3.87 -2.29 12.19
CA LYS A 6 2.47 -1.86 12.21
C LYS A 6 2.24 -0.67 11.28
N LYS A 7 3.15 0.31 11.28
CA LYS A 7 3.05 1.47 10.40
C LYS A 7 3.19 1.07 8.94
N ILE A 8 4.11 0.14 8.62
CA ILE A 8 4.27 -0.36 7.25
C ILE A 8 3.00 -1.08 6.78
N LYS A 9 2.41 -1.92 7.63
CA LYS A 9 1.15 -2.58 7.32
C LYS A 9 0.02 -1.57 7.07
N HIS A 10 -0.04 -0.53 7.89
CA HIS A 10 -1.03 0.53 7.74
C HIS A 10 -0.85 1.26 6.40
N ILE A 11 0.37 1.61 6.05
CA ILE A 11 0.68 2.24 4.76
C ILE A 11 0.25 1.32 3.60
N ASN A 12 0.56 0.03 3.68
CA ASN A 12 0.16 -0.93 2.64
C ASN A 12 -1.35 -1.03 2.50
N LYS A 13 -2.09 -1.05 3.60
CA LYS A 13 -3.56 -1.05 3.59
C LYS A 13 -4.11 0.22 2.95
N GLU A 14 -3.53 1.36 3.29
CA GLU A 14 -3.95 2.65 2.74
C GLU A 14 -3.69 2.71 1.24
N ILE A 15 -2.54 2.24 0.78
CA ILE A 15 -2.25 2.15 -0.66
C ILE A 15 -3.29 1.27 -1.36
N SER A 16 -3.60 0.11 -0.80
CA SER A 16 -4.60 -0.80 -1.38
C SER A 16 -5.99 -0.17 -1.44
N ARG A 17 -6.38 0.53 -0.38
CA ARG A 17 -7.66 1.25 -0.32
C ARG A 17 -7.75 2.32 -1.40
N LEU A 18 -6.68 3.09 -1.55
CA LEU A 18 -6.63 4.16 -2.56
C LEU A 18 -6.63 3.61 -3.98
N LYS A 19 -5.92 2.51 -4.23
CA LYS A 19 -5.94 1.85 -5.54
C LYS A 19 -7.32 1.34 -5.90
N ALA A 20 -8.04 0.76 -4.94
CA ALA A 20 -9.42 0.31 -5.13
C ALA A 20 -10.35 1.50 -5.43
N LYS A 21 -10.12 2.62 -4.77
CA LYS A 21 -10.89 3.85 -5.01
C LYS A 21 -10.68 4.38 -6.42
N VAL A 22 -9.44 4.34 -6.93
CA VAL A 22 -9.14 4.72 -8.31
C VAL A 22 -9.91 3.85 -9.31
N VAL A 23 -9.89 2.52 -9.11
CA VAL A 23 -10.62 1.59 -9.97
C VAL A 23 -12.12 1.90 -9.96
N ARG A 24 -12.68 2.19 -8.79
CA ARG A 24 -14.10 2.54 -8.67
C ARG A 24 -14.42 3.84 -9.42
N LEU A 25 -13.58 4.86 -9.25
CA LEU A 25 -13.78 6.14 -9.93
C LEU A 25 -13.66 6.02 -11.45
N GLU A 26 -12.73 5.22 -11.93
CA GLU A 26 -12.58 4.92 -13.36
C GLU A 26 -13.83 4.22 -13.90
N SER A 27 -14.36 3.26 -13.15
CA SER A 27 -15.57 2.54 -13.52
C SER A 27 -16.79 3.47 -13.55
N GLU A 28 -16.94 4.33 -12.54
CA GLU A 28 -18.04 5.30 -12.49
C GLU A 28 -17.97 6.27 -13.66
N ALA A 29 -16.79 6.78 -14.00
CA ALA A 29 -16.61 7.68 -15.12
C ALA A 29 -16.98 7.00 -16.46
N THR A 30 -16.57 5.74 -16.63
CA THR A 30 -16.88 4.97 -17.84
C THR A 30 -18.36 4.66 -17.93
N ASN A 31 -19.01 4.27 -16.83
CA ASN A 31 -20.42 3.90 -16.81
C ASN A 31 -21.36 5.10 -16.99
N THR A 32 -20.88 6.30 -16.72
CA THR A 32 -21.68 7.52 -16.89
C THR A 32 -21.82 7.92 -18.37
N ALA A 33 -20.83 7.58 -19.18
CA ALA A 33 -20.79 7.94 -20.60
C ALA A 33 -22.01 7.43 -21.43
N PRO A 34 -22.45 6.15 -21.27
CA PRO A 34 -23.59 5.65 -22.06
C PRO A 34 -24.93 6.30 -21.74
N LYS A 35 -25.07 6.94 -20.60
CA LYS A 35 -26.34 7.55 -20.17
C LYS A 35 -26.56 8.96 -20.73
N LEU A 36 -25.60 9.44 -21.49
CA LEU A 36 -25.61 10.78 -22.04
C LEU A 36 -26.67 11.03 -23.13
N SER A 37 -27.06 9.98 -23.84
CA SER A 37 -27.96 10.11 -24.99
C SER A 37 -29.34 10.65 -24.64
N ASP A 38 -29.77 10.49 -23.39
CA ASP A 38 -31.10 10.89 -22.95
C ASP A 38 -31.14 12.18 -22.15
N SER A 39 -30.00 12.82 -21.94
CA SER A 39 -29.91 14.01 -21.09
C SER A 39 -29.71 15.27 -21.93
N PRO A 40 -30.64 16.24 -21.85
CA PRO A 40 -30.48 17.52 -22.54
C PRO A 40 -29.40 18.42 -21.94
N GLY A 41 -28.88 18.09 -20.76
CA GLY A 41 -27.84 18.86 -20.09
C GLY A 41 -26.50 18.21 -20.15
N GLY A 42 -25.86 18.13 -21.32
CA GLY A 42 -24.57 17.47 -21.51
C GLY A 42 -23.42 18.01 -20.66
N GLY A 43 -23.51 19.26 -20.16
CA GLY A 43 -22.47 19.86 -19.35
C GLY A 43 -22.24 19.19 -18.01
N SER A 44 -23.28 18.68 -17.34
CA SER A 44 -23.16 18.05 -16.03
C SER A 44 -22.37 16.73 -16.07
N VAL A 45 -22.40 16.02 -17.18
CA VAL A 45 -21.66 14.75 -17.32
C VAL A 45 -20.20 15.01 -17.60
N SER A 46 -19.88 16.03 -18.40
CA SER A 46 -18.49 16.47 -18.60
C SER A 46 -17.86 16.88 -17.27
N ASP A 47 -18.63 17.57 -16.42
CA ASP A 47 -18.14 17.98 -15.10
C ASP A 47 -17.87 16.78 -14.20
N LYS A 48 -18.73 15.76 -14.24
CA LYS A 48 -18.50 14.53 -13.47
C LYS A 48 -17.25 13.79 -13.93
N ILE A 49 -17.04 13.68 -15.23
CA ILE A 49 -15.85 13.04 -15.81
C ILE A 49 -14.59 13.84 -15.43
N GLY A 50 -14.64 15.18 -15.56
CA GLY A 50 -13.55 16.06 -15.18
C GLY A 50 -13.21 15.96 -13.69
N ASN A 51 -14.23 15.93 -12.83
CA ASN A 51 -14.05 15.76 -11.40
C ASN A 51 -13.46 14.40 -11.06
N ALA A 52 -13.91 13.34 -11.72
CA ALA A 52 -13.36 11.99 -11.52
C ALA A 52 -11.88 11.94 -11.91
N VAL A 53 -11.52 12.52 -13.06
CA VAL A 53 -10.12 12.57 -13.50
C VAL A 53 -9.25 13.34 -12.52
N THR A 54 -9.74 14.48 -12.00
CA THR A 54 -9.01 15.27 -11.01
C THR A 54 -8.81 14.48 -9.72
N GLN A 55 -9.86 13.82 -9.23
CA GLN A 55 -9.78 12.98 -8.03
C GLN A 55 -8.81 11.81 -8.23
N ILE A 56 -8.87 11.14 -9.37
CA ILE A 56 -7.97 10.04 -9.70
C ILE A 56 -6.52 10.52 -9.68
N THR A 57 -6.23 11.65 -10.30
CA THR A 57 -4.88 12.22 -10.33
C THR A 57 -4.37 12.53 -8.92
N ASP A 58 -5.20 13.13 -8.08
CA ASP A 58 -4.85 13.46 -6.69
C ASP A 58 -4.59 12.20 -5.87
N ILE A 59 -5.44 11.18 -6.04
CA ILE A 59 -5.29 9.91 -5.33
C ILE A 59 -4.03 9.19 -5.80
N GLN A 60 -3.74 9.17 -7.09
CA GLN A 60 -2.53 8.55 -7.63
C GLN A 60 -1.27 9.22 -7.09
N ARG A 61 -1.30 10.53 -6.92
CA ARG A 61 -0.18 11.25 -6.29
C ARG A 61 -0.02 10.85 -4.82
N GLU A 62 -1.11 10.70 -4.09
CA GLU A 62 -1.09 10.24 -2.71
C GLU A 62 -0.53 8.83 -2.60
N ILE A 63 -0.96 7.92 -3.48
CA ILE A 63 -0.43 6.55 -3.56
C ILE A 63 1.08 6.59 -3.77
N GLN A 64 1.54 7.39 -4.73
CA GLN A 64 2.97 7.52 -5.03
C GLN A 64 3.76 8.01 -3.82
N ASN A 65 3.24 9.01 -3.11
CA ASN A 65 3.87 9.53 -1.90
C ASN A 65 3.98 8.47 -0.81
N LEU A 66 2.92 7.68 -0.62
CA LEU A 66 2.92 6.58 0.35
C LEU A 66 3.91 5.48 -0.06
N GLU A 67 3.99 5.15 -1.33
CA GLU A 67 4.95 4.16 -1.84
C GLU A 67 6.39 4.62 -1.63
N ILE A 68 6.68 5.90 -1.88
CA ILE A 68 8.01 6.48 -1.64
C ILE A 68 8.36 6.41 -0.17
N LEU A 69 7.43 6.77 0.72
CA LEU A 69 7.64 6.72 2.16
C LEU A 69 7.93 5.28 2.62
N ARG A 70 7.12 4.32 2.18
CA ARG A 70 7.31 2.91 2.49
C ARG A 70 8.65 2.39 2.00
N ASN A 71 8.96 2.61 0.73
CA ASN A 71 10.18 2.10 0.11
C ASN A 71 11.42 2.73 0.75
N SER A 72 11.38 4.00 1.06
CA SER A 72 12.46 4.69 1.77
C SER A 72 12.71 4.07 3.14
N ALA A 73 11.65 3.77 3.88
CA ALA A 73 11.71 3.13 5.18
C ALA A 73 12.32 1.71 5.09
N LEU A 74 11.85 0.93 4.12
CA LEU A 74 12.33 -0.44 3.94
C LEU A 74 13.79 -0.48 3.48
N ASN A 75 14.23 0.52 2.72
CA ASN A 75 15.63 0.62 2.27
C ASN A 75 16.60 0.93 3.41
N ARG A 76 16.10 1.41 4.56
CA ARG A 76 16.95 1.65 5.74
C ARG A 76 17.21 0.39 6.56
N LEU A 77 16.50 -0.70 6.28
CA LEU A 77 16.67 -1.96 7.01
C LEU A 77 18.03 -2.59 6.69
N SER A 78 18.77 -2.94 7.74
CA SER A 78 20.08 -3.59 7.62
C SER A 78 19.93 -5.10 7.68
N ARG A 79 20.65 -5.80 6.81
CA ARG A 79 20.66 -7.27 6.83
C ARG A 79 21.53 -7.84 7.96
N ASP A 80 22.35 -7.00 8.58
CA ASP A 80 23.24 -7.42 9.66
C ASP A 80 22.54 -7.43 11.02
N ILE A 81 21.38 -6.78 11.13
CA ILE A 81 20.57 -6.77 12.35
C ILE A 81 19.44 -7.78 12.18
N PHE A 82 19.30 -8.69 13.16
CA PHE A 82 18.35 -9.81 13.05
C PHE A 82 16.92 -9.36 12.75
N GLU A 83 16.39 -8.43 13.56
CA GLU A 83 15.01 -7.96 13.39
C GLU A 83 14.84 -7.22 12.07
N GLU A 84 15.80 -6.40 11.67
CA GLU A 84 15.73 -5.68 10.40
C GLU A 84 15.82 -6.60 9.20
N ASN A 85 16.65 -7.64 9.29
CA ASN A 85 16.73 -8.66 8.25
C ASN A 85 15.43 -9.44 8.11
N CYS A 86 14.81 -9.79 9.22
CA CYS A 86 13.51 -10.47 9.22
C CYS A 86 12.42 -9.58 8.63
N LEU A 87 12.41 -8.30 8.98
CA LEU A 87 11.47 -7.32 8.42
C LEU A 87 11.67 -7.16 6.91
N PHE A 88 12.92 -7.11 6.47
CA PHE A 88 13.23 -7.05 5.04
C PHE A 88 12.68 -8.28 4.31
N MET A 89 12.92 -9.47 4.85
CA MET A 89 12.42 -10.70 4.25
C MET A 89 10.90 -10.72 4.17
N HIS A 90 10.23 -10.26 5.21
CA HIS A 90 8.78 -10.26 5.25
C HIS A 90 8.16 -9.23 4.30
N PHE A 91 8.62 -7.99 4.33
CA PHE A 91 8.01 -6.91 3.56
C PHE A 91 8.53 -6.79 2.12
N CYS A 92 9.81 -7.06 1.89
CA CYS A 92 10.40 -6.92 0.57
C CYS A 92 10.35 -8.22 -0.23
N LEU A 93 10.69 -9.35 0.39
CA LEU A 93 10.69 -10.65 -0.27
C LEU A 93 9.36 -11.39 -0.17
N LYS A 94 8.42 -10.85 0.63
CA LYS A 94 7.08 -11.43 0.81
C LYS A 94 7.10 -12.83 1.43
N TYR A 95 8.09 -13.12 2.28
CA TYR A 95 8.19 -14.40 2.96
C TYR A 95 7.25 -14.44 4.17
N SER A 96 6.66 -15.61 4.42
CA SER A 96 5.89 -15.86 5.64
C SER A 96 6.81 -15.91 6.85
N TRP A 97 6.26 -15.67 8.03
CA TRP A 97 7.04 -15.80 9.27
C TRP A 97 7.58 -17.22 9.46
N ALA A 98 6.82 -18.24 9.02
CA ALA A 98 7.27 -19.63 9.06
C ALA A 98 8.52 -19.84 8.21
N LYS A 99 8.54 -19.30 7.00
CA LYS A 99 9.71 -19.39 6.10
C LYS A 99 10.91 -18.65 6.67
N ILE A 100 10.69 -17.48 7.26
CA ILE A 100 11.75 -16.69 7.89
C ILE A 100 12.36 -17.46 9.06
N ALA A 101 11.52 -18.12 9.87
CA ALA A 101 11.99 -18.95 10.98
C ALA A 101 12.92 -20.06 10.51
N VAL A 102 12.59 -20.72 9.40
CA VAL A 102 13.42 -21.78 8.81
C VAL A 102 14.75 -21.19 8.30
N ILE A 103 14.67 -20.10 7.54
CA ILE A 103 15.87 -19.46 6.94
C ILE A 103 16.86 -19.00 8.03
N THR A 104 16.35 -18.51 9.16
CA THR A 104 17.17 -18.00 10.25
C THR A 104 17.65 -19.08 11.21
N GLY A 105 17.47 -20.36 10.88
CA GLY A 105 18.04 -21.48 11.60
C GLY A 105 17.10 -22.26 12.50
N GLY A 106 15.82 -21.89 12.56
CA GLY A 106 14.80 -22.63 13.31
C GLY A 106 14.88 -22.49 14.83
N ILE A 107 15.74 -21.61 15.34
CA ILE A 107 15.89 -21.39 16.79
C ILE A 107 14.70 -20.66 17.36
N ASN A 108 14.17 -19.70 16.61
CA ASN A 108 13.01 -18.91 17.02
C ASN A 108 11.75 -19.42 16.30
N SER A 109 10.63 -19.48 17.03
CA SER A 109 9.35 -19.81 16.43
C SER A 109 8.86 -18.67 15.52
N PRO A 110 8.01 -18.95 14.53
CA PRO A 110 7.42 -17.90 13.70
C PRO A 110 6.74 -16.80 14.52
N ASP A 111 6.01 -17.17 15.58
CA ASP A 111 5.34 -16.21 16.44
C ASP A 111 6.31 -15.34 17.22
N ASN A 112 7.40 -15.92 17.69
CA ASN A 112 8.45 -15.17 18.42
C ASN A 112 9.07 -14.12 17.50
N ILE A 113 9.41 -14.51 16.28
CA ILE A 113 9.97 -13.59 15.28
C ILE A 113 8.97 -12.48 14.95
N ARG A 114 7.71 -12.83 14.73
CA ARG A 114 6.64 -11.87 14.45
C ARG A 114 6.50 -10.84 15.58
N ILE A 115 6.49 -11.29 16.82
CA ILE A 115 6.35 -10.42 17.99
C ILE A 115 7.58 -9.49 18.11
N ARG A 116 8.79 -10.04 17.97
CA ARG A 116 10.02 -9.24 18.03
C ARG A 116 10.03 -8.15 16.95
N CYS A 117 9.64 -8.52 15.73
CA CYS A 117 9.60 -7.58 14.62
C CYS A 117 8.49 -6.52 14.80
N SER A 118 7.36 -6.90 15.40
CA SER A 118 6.26 -5.97 15.68
C SER A 118 6.65 -4.90 16.68
N ASN A 119 7.51 -5.25 17.63
CA ASN A 119 7.96 -4.32 18.67
C ASN A 119 9.21 -3.54 18.25
N TYR A 120 9.83 -3.90 17.15
CA TYR A 120 11.04 -3.26 16.68
C TYR A 120 10.74 -1.91 16.01
N LYS A 121 11.57 -0.93 16.29
CA LYS A 121 11.49 0.41 15.70
C LYS A 121 12.78 0.73 14.95
N TRP A 122 12.62 1.33 13.78
CA TRP A 122 13.78 1.76 13.00
C TRP A 122 13.60 3.12 12.32
#